data_d753514d10549a2cf6ec8c5fba71d232
#
_entry.id   d753514d10549a2cf6ec8c5fba71d232
#
_cell.length_a   1.000
_cell.length_b   1.000
_cell.length_c   1.000
_cell.angle_alpha   90.00
_cell.angle_beta   90.00
_cell.angle_gamma   90.00
#
_symmetry.space_group_name_H-M   'P 1'
#
loop_
_entity.id
_entity.type
_entity.pdbx_description
1 polymer ?
#
loop_
_entity_poly.entity_id
_entity_poly.type
_entity_poly.pdbx_seq_one_letter_code
_entity_poly.pdbx_strand_id
1 'polypeptide(L)'
;MTGFFQYFLGVLDPSAIFGFWRALPELMASAYIPWWLLGVLPVARWFLPDMVCWLVYLVEPAVIRPPLRVHARQAEPLVSVVIAGRNEAASIREAIRASLLCGYRNIEVIFVDDCSDDDTIAIARGAARSLLPHTTERIRIFSSPRRNGKASALNIGIRMARGEFIAIIDGDSAIQYGAMHHWLLPFTDPRVGAVAANLRVRNSTASLVTRLQECEYAFQVTMARLAAARLGLLTIIPGAGGLFRAEILRRLGGYDTGLGDDTDLTIKLRKQGWKLGFSVDAIVWTDVPATLRRLCRQRKRWERNMVKIRLSKHRDMFALGRYGVGNAVVMLDLLIMRITFPWVAAVGLLAFALMDGPLSAPALLIDIYWIYLVWLFVKALISRDIAFTPQPHYFLLLLVYPFYKLGLRAAVMSAELAELLRIGVKHPYVPDHVWQETPWW
;
A
#
# COMPACT_ATOMS: atom_id res chain seq x y z
N MET A 1 14.47 39.14 5.69
CA MET A 1 15.18 37.89 6.04
C MET A 1 15.54 37.82 7.54
N THR A 2 15.89 38.88 8.20
CA THR A 2 16.22 38.89 9.64
C THR A 2 15.04 38.55 10.56
N GLY A 3 13.82 38.99 10.26
CA GLY A 3 12.64 38.68 11.06
C GLY A 3 12.19 37.22 11.01
N PHE A 4 12.35 36.57 9.87
CA PHE A 4 12.03 35.16 9.70
C PHE A 4 12.99 34.23 10.49
N PHE A 5 14.26 34.60 10.53
CA PHE A 5 15.28 33.83 11.29
C PHE A 5 15.11 34.02 12.82
N GLN A 6 14.69 35.20 13.27
CA GLN A 6 14.39 35.44 14.69
C GLN A 6 13.11 34.71 15.14
N TYR A 7 12.08 34.65 14.29
CA TYR A 7 10.89 33.83 14.55
C TYR A 7 11.21 32.34 14.57
N PHE A 8 12.07 31.89 13.66
CA PHE A 8 12.53 30.50 13.59
C PHE A 8 13.32 30.06 14.83
N LEU A 9 14.21 30.93 15.33
CA LEU A 9 14.96 30.69 16.58
C LEU A 9 14.04 30.73 17.81
N GLY A 10 12.99 31.56 17.81
CA GLY A 10 11.98 31.59 18.87
C GLY A 10 11.10 30.34 18.93
N VAL A 11 10.83 29.70 17.80
CA VAL A 11 10.07 28.41 17.74
C VAL A 11 10.94 27.23 18.19
N LEU A 12 12.28 27.34 18.05
CA LEU A 12 13.25 26.34 18.55
C LEU A 12 13.66 26.62 19.99
N ASP A 13 13.17 27.69 20.61
CA ASP A 13 13.41 27.97 22.03
C ASP A 13 12.72 26.87 22.86
N PRO A 14 13.49 26.06 23.63
CA PRO A 14 12.91 25.06 24.51
C PRO A 14 11.84 25.63 25.45
N SER A 15 11.92 26.92 25.83
CA SER A 15 10.94 27.59 26.67
C SER A 15 9.59 27.78 25.96
N ALA A 16 9.57 28.04 24.64
CA ALA A 16 8.34 28.16 23.86
C ALA A 16 7.68 26.79 23.67
N ILE A 17 8.48 25.74 23.41
CA ILE A 17 7.99 24.37 23.36
C ILE A 17 7.49 23.93 24.74
N PHE A 18 8.22 24.23 25.81
CA PHE A 18 7.78 23.97 27.19
C PHE A 18 6.55 24.82 27.59
N GLY A 19 6.45 26.07 27.10
CA GLY A 19 5.29 26.95 27.27
C GLY A 19 4.03 26.37 26.64
N PHE A 20 4.13 25.85 25.42
CA PHE A 20 3.06 25.12 24.75
C PHE A 20 2.62 23.90 25.56
N TRP A 21 3.55 23.06 26.01
CA TRP A 21 3.23 21.89 26.85
C TRP A 21 2.65 22.22 28.23
N ARG A 22 3.00 23.38 28.80
CA ARG A 22 2.38 23.89 30.02
C ARG A 22 0.98 24.46 29.82
N ALA A 23 0.76 25.19 28.72
CA ALA A 23 -0.56 25.74 28.36
C ALA A 23 -1.53 24.66 27.83
N LEU A 24 -1.01 23.54 27.34
CA LEU A 24 -1.80 22.44 26.80
C LEU A 24 -2.87 21.93 27.78
N PRO A 25 -2.60 21.71 29.10
CA PRO A 25 -3.62 21.28 30.06
C PRO A 25 -4.74 22.33 30.28
N GLU A 26 -4.43 23.61 30.24
CA GLU A 26 -5.43 24.70 30.43
C GLU A 26 -6.29 24.87 29.16
N LEU A 27 -5.68 24.81 27.98
CA LEU A 27 -6.37 24.72 26.70
C LEU A 27 -7.26 23.47 26.61
N MET A 28 -6.82 22.37 27.17
CA MET A 28 -7.54 21.09 27.20
C MET A 28 -8.72 21.11 28.17
N ALA A 29 -8.63 21.82 29.29
CA ALA A 29 -9.69 21.95 30.27
C ALA A 29 -10.85 22.85 29.82
N SER A 30 -10.60 23.78 28.88
CA SER A 30 -11.60 24.75 28.41
C SER A 30 -12.45 24.27 27.24
N ALA A 31 -12.12 23.16 26.58
CA ALA A 31 -12.84 22.68 25.41
C ALA A 31 -13.54 21.34 25.70
N TYR A 32 -14.85 21.26 25.41
CA TYR A 32 -15.69 20.06 25.50
C TYR A 32 -15.25 18.91 24.61
N ILE A 33 -14.30 19.11 23.69
CA ILE A 33 -13.66 18.06 22.90
C ILE A 33 -12.25 17.86 23.47
N PRO A 34 -11.85 16.65 23.84
CA PRO A 34 -10.50 16.41 24.31
C PRO A 34 -9.53 16.57 23.13
N TRP A 35 -9.02 17.79 22.92
CA TRP A 35 -8.04 18.15 21.89
C TRP A 35 -6.80 17.25 21.92
N TRP A 36 -6.45 16.71 23.10
CA TRP A 36 -5.41 15.70 23.21
C TRP A 36 -5.71 14.43 22.39
N LEU A 37 -6.98 14.04 22.22
CA LEU A 37 -7.36 12.97 21.31
C LEU A 37 -7.00 13.28 19.88
N LEU A 38 -7.12 14.54 19.46
CA LEU A 38 -6.76 14.99 18.11
C LEU A 38 -5.24 15.05 17.89
N GLY A 39 -4.45 15.26 18.94
CA GLY A 39 -2.98 15.29 18.89
C GLY A 39 -2.33 13.95 19.21
N VAL A 40 -2.68 13.35 20.33
CA VAL A 40 -2.03 12.12 20.84
C VAL A 40 -2.36 10.89 20.00
N LEU A 41 -3.62 10.72 19.56
CA LEU A 41 -4.00 9.55 18.79
C LEU A 41 -3.29 9.46 17.42
N PRO A 42 -3.20 10.54 16.60
CA PRO A 42 -2.41 10.49 15.38
C PRO A 42 -0.92 10.24 15.63
N VAL A 43 -0.34 10.89 16.64
CA VAL A 43 1.06 10.69 17.01
C VAL A 43 1.27 9.21 17.39
N ALA A 44 0.46 8.66 18.27
CA ALA A 44 0.55 7.26 18.65
C ALA A 44 0.38 6.34 17.43
N ARG A 45 -0.59 6.61 16.57
CA ARG A 45 -0.90 5.80 15.40
C ARG A 45 0.22 5.78 14.35
N TRP A 46 0.88 6.90 14.14
CA TRP A 46 1.89 7.03 13.07
C TRP A 46 3.33 6.95 13.56
N PHE A 47 3.57 7.30 14.81
CA PHE A 47 4.91 7.33 15.39
C PHE A 47 5.32 6.00 16.05
N LEU A 48 4.45 5.45 16.91
CA LEU A 48 4.81 4.28 17.70
C LEU A 48 5.16 3.04 16.85
N PRO A 49 4.41 2.70 15.77
CA PRO A 49 4.76 1.54 14.96
C PRO A 49 6.12 1.67 14.28
N ASP A 50 6.45 2.86 13.77
CA ASP A 50 7.73 3.10 13.12
C ASP A 50 8.88 3.03 14.13
N MET A 51 8.70 3.59 15.32
CA MET A 51 9.66 3.55 16.41
C MET A 51 9.89 2.11 16.92
N VAL A 52 8.82 1.35 17.10
CA VAL A 52 8.92 -0.07 17.50
C VAL A 52 9.69 -0.86 16.43
N CYS A 53 9.40 -0.68 15.16
CA CYS A 53 10.15 -1.34 14.09
C CYS A 53 11.63 -0.98 14.10
N TRP A 54 11.94 0.27 14.37
CA TRP A 54 13.34 0.73 14.45
C TRP A 54 14.06 0.14 15.66
N LEU A 55 13.45 0.14 16.84
CA LEU A 55 14.01 -0.48 18.04
C LEU A 55 14.25 -1.97 17.83
N VAL A 56 13.29 -2.68 17.23
CA VAL A 56 13.47 -4.10 16.89
C VAL A 56 14.62 -4.29 15.91
N TYR A 57 14.76 -3.42 14.91
CA TYR A 57 15.87 -3.48 13.96
C TYR A 57 17.23 -3.25 14.63
N LEU A 58 17.31 -2.32 15.59
CA LEU A 58 18.57 -2.05 16.33
C LEU A 58 18.99 -3.22 17.22
N VAL A 59 17.99 -3.90 17.83
CA VAL A 59 18.25 -5.02 18.75
C VAL A 59 18.51 -6.31 18.00
N GLU A 60 17.72 -6.60 16.97
CA GLU A 60 17.80 -7.85 16.22
C GLU A 60 17.51 -7.63 14.73
N PRO A 61 18.49 -7.17 13.95
CA PRO A 61 18.30 -6.93 12.51
C PRO A 61 17.79 -8.15 11.74
N ALA A 62 18.18 -9.36 12.17
CA ALA A 62 17.78 -10.62 11.57
C ALA A 62 16.25 -10.87 11.66
N VAL A 63 15.57 -10.28 12.63
CA VAL A 63 14.10 -10.35 12.74
C VAL A 63 13.43 -9.62 11.56
N ILE A 64 14.01 -8.52 11.12
CA ILE A 64 13.48 -7.72 10.00
C ILE A 64 13.99 -8.26 8.67
N ARG A 65 15.27 -8.60 8.60
CA ARG A 65 15.96 -9.19 7.43
C ARG A 65 16.52 -10.55 7.78
N PRO A 66 15.69 -11.59 7.84
CA PRO A 66 16.18 -12.92 8.13
C PRO A 66 17.17 -13.35 7.04
N PRO A 67 18.33 -13.93 7.43
CA PRO A 67 19.30 -14.40 6.47
C PRO A 67 18.70 -15.49 5.59
N LEU A 68 18.98 -15.44 4.31
CA LEU A 68 18.69 -16.55 3.40
C LEU A 68 19.53 -17.76 3.82
N ARG A 69 18.96 -18.64 4.61
CA ARG A 69 19.52 -19.98 4.80
C ARG A 69 19.15 -20.78 3.56
N VAL A 70 20.02 -20.79 2.58
CA VAL A 70 19.90 -21.68 1.43
C VAL A 70 20.04 -23.10 1.99
N HIS A 71 18.93 -23.74 2.25
CA HIS A 71 18.91 -25.17 2.53
C HIS A 71 19.21 -25.86 1.21
N ALA A 72 20.48 -26.12 0.96
CA ALA A 72 21.02 -26.72 -0.27
C ALA A 72 20.45 -28.11 -0.60
N ARG A 73 19.49 -28.61 0.17
CA ARG A 73 18.92 -29.96 0.06
C ARG A 73 17.41 -30.03 -0.13
N GLN A 74 16.66 -28.94 -0.06
CA GLN A 74 15.22 -28.98 -0.37
C GLN A 74 15.00 -28.48 -1.78
N ALA A 75 14.22 -29.23 -2.57
CA ALA A 75 13.79 -28.79 -3.90
C ALA A 75 13.03 -27.46 -3.77
N GLU A 76 13.39 -26.48 -4.58
CA GLU A 76 12.67 -25.20 -4.63
C GLU A 76 11.20 -25.47 -5.03
N PRO A 77 10.19 -25.02 -4.25
CA PRO A 77 8.79 -25.22 -4.61
C PRO A 77 8.46 -24.49 -5.92
N LEU A 78 7.57 -25.05 -6.72
CA LEU A 78 7.13 -24.39 -7.95
C LEU A 78 6.32 -23.13 -7.61
N VAL A 79 6.72 -21.99 -8.18
CA VAL A 79 6.00 -20.72 -8.09
C VAL A 79 5.38 -20.38 -9.43
N SER A 80 4.07 -20.16 -9.45
CA SER A 80 3.36 -19.63 -10.61
C SER A 80 3.23 -18.12 -10.50
N VAL A 81 3.87 -17.35 -11.38
CA VAL A 81 3.67 -15.91 -11.49
C VAL A 81 2.50 -15.64 -12.44
N VAL A 82 1.41 -15.13 -11.90
CA VAL A 82 0.22 -14.76 -12.65
C VAL A 82 0.24 -13.26 -12.90
N ILE A 83 0.23 -12.88 -14.17
CA ILE A 83 0.20 -11.50 -14.66
C ILE A 83 -1.14 -11.30 -15.36
N ALA A 84 -1.94 -10.33 -14.91
CA ALA A 84 -3.13 -9.90 -15.64
C ALA A 84 -2.92 -8.47 -16.15
N GLY A 85 -3.25 -8.22 -17.41
CA GLY A 85 -3.07 -6.90 -18.00
C GLY A 85 -4.05 -6.62 -19.13
N ARG A 86 -4.25 -5.34 -19.38
CA ARG A 86 -4.98 -4.84 -20.56
C ARG A 86 -4.33 -3.56 -21.04
N ASN A 87 -3.96 -3.52 -22.32
CA ASN A 87 -3.27 -2.38 -22.95
C ASN A 87 -1.92 -2.07 -22.27
N GLU A 88 -1.10 -3.13 -22.11
CA GLU A 88 0.21 -3.10 -21.45
C GLU A 88 1.37 -3.26 -22.44
N ALA A 89 1.18 -2.87 -23.69
CA ALA A 89 2.19 -3.01 -24.74
C ALA A 89 3.56 -2.41 -24.38
N ALA A 90 3.56 -1.32 -23.60
CA ALA A 90 4.78 -0.64 -23.17
C ALA A 90 5.58 -1.40 -22.10
N SER A 91 4.94 -2.23 -21.29
CA SER A 91 5.51 -2.80 -20.05
C SER A 91 5.56 -4.33 -20.00
N ILE A 92 4.65 -5.01 -20.69
CA ILE A 92 4.46 -6.47 -20.56
C ILE A 92 5.71 -7.30 -20.91
N ARG A 93 6.53 -6.85 -21.85
CA ARG A 93 7.82 -7.50 -22.17
C ARG A 93 8.71 -7.59 -20.95
N GLU A 94 8.84 -6.48 -20.22
CA GLU A 94 9.71 -6.41 -19.05
C GLU A 94 9.11 -7.17 -17.87
N ALA A 95 7.79 -7.14 -17.66
CA ALA A 95 7.12 -7.91 -16.62
C ALA A 95 7.34 -9.41 -16.79
N ILE A 96 7.19 -9.94 -17.99
CA ILE A 96 7.46 -11.36 -18.31
C ILE A 96 8.94 -11.66 -18.11
N ARG A 97 9.84 -10.84 -18.66
CA ARG A 97 11.28 -11.02 -18.58
C ARG A 97 11.76 -11.04 -17.13
N ALA A 98 11.38 -10.03 -16.35
CA ALA A 98 11.78 -9.90 -14.94
C ALA A 98 11.25 -11.08 -14.10
N SER A 99 10.07 -11.60 -14.40
CA SER A 99 9.52 -12.76 -13.71
C SER A 99 10.31 -14.03 -13.98
N LEU A 100 10.67 -14.29 -15.25
CA LEU A 100 11.44 -15.49 -15.62
C LEU A 100 12.90 -15.43 -15.17
N LEU A 101 13.49 -14.22 -15.18
CA LEU A 101 14.89 -14.01 -14.87
C LEU A 101 15.10 -13.48 -13.43
N CYS A 102 14.14 -13.66 -12.54
CA CYS A 102 14.20 -13.21 -11.16
C CYS A 102 15.23 -13.95 -10.27
N GLY A 103 15.98 -14.89 -10.82
CA GLY A 103 16.99 -15.67 -10.08
C GLY A 103 16.42 -16.90 -9.36
N TYR A 104 15.15 -17.22 -9.54
CA TYR A 104 14.49 -18.40 -8.99
C TYR A 104 14.27 -19.44 -10.11
N ARG A 105 14.71 -20.70 -9.89
CA ARG A 105 14.74 -21.70 -10.98
C ARG A 105 13.40 -22.35 -11.26
N ASN A 106 12.66 -22.71 -10.22
CA ASN A 106 11.40 -23.46 -10.34
C ASN A 106 10.20 -22.50 -10.43
N ILE A 107 10.08 -21.82 -11.58
CA ILE A 107 9.09 -20.79 -11.83
C ILE A 107 8.38 -21.00 -13.17
N GLU A 108 7.09 -20.72 -13.21
CA GLU A 108 6.31 -20.55 -14.43
C GLU A 108 5.63 -19.20 -14.46
N VAL A 109 5.41 -18.65 -15.64
CA VAL A 109 4.72 -17.36 -15.85
C VAL A 109 3.44 -17.60 -16.64
N ILE A 110 2.35 -17.05 -16.17
CA ILE A 110 1.03 -17.13 -16.80
C ILE A 110 0.56 -15.71 -17.04
N PHE A 111 0.57 -15.27 -18.29
CA PHE A 111 0.00 -13.99 -18.67
C PHE A 111 -1.41 -14.16 -19.19
N VAL A 112 -2.35 -13.39 -18.62
CA VAL A 112 -3.76 -13.36 -19.04
C VAL A 112 -4.11 -11.95 -19.48
N ASP A 113 -4.36 -11.81 -20.76
CA ASP A 113 -4.82 -10.56 -21.39
C ASP A 113 -6.33 -10.42 -21.27
N ASP A 114 -6.80 -9.28 -20.75
CA ASP A 114 -8.24 -8.97 -20.63
C ASP A 114 -8.75 -8.20 -21.84
N CYS A 115 -8.60 -8.79 -23.04
CA CYS A 115 -9.07 -8.24 -24.30
C CYS A 115 -8.41 -6.87 -24.61
N SER A 116 -7.10 -6.86 -24.82
CA SER A 116 -6.37 -5.65 -25.22
C SER A 116 -6.69 -5.24 -26.65
N ASP A 117 -6.72 -3.93 -26.87
CA ASP A 117 -6.94 -3.30 -28.18
C ASP A 117 -5.62 -2.88 -28.86
N ASP A 118 -4.47 -3.06 -28.16
CA ASP A 118 -3.13 -2.71 -28.60
C ASP A 118 -2.27 -3.97 -28.87
N ASP A 119 -0.97 -3.78 -29.12
CA ASP A 119 -0.03 -4.85 -29.43
C ASP A 119 0.40 -5.70 -28.22
N THR A 120 -0.26 -5.59 -27.07
CA THR A 120 0.10 -6.30 -25.83
C THR A 120 0.33 -7.79 -26.05
N ILE A 121 -0.59 -8.50 -26.71
CA ILE A 121 -0.48 -9.93 -26.98
C ILE A 121 0.67 -10.26 -27.92
N ALA A 122 0.86 -9.48 -29.00
CA ALA A 122 1.95 -9.69 -29.95
C ALA A 122 3.31 -9.54 -29.25
N ILE A 123 3.46 -8.51 -28.41
CA ILE A 123 4.67 -8.24 -27.62
C ILE A 123 4.91 -9.34 -26.59
N ALA A 124 3.87 -9.78 -25.86
CA ALA A 124 3.98 -10.87 -24.89
C ALA A 124 4.45 -12.18 -25.54
N ARG A 125 3.87 -12.56 -26.68
CA ARG A 125 4.29 -13.73 -27.47
C ARG A 125 5.71 -13.58 -28.03
N GLY A 126 6.07 -12.39 -28.46
CA GLY A 126 7.44 -12.06 -28.91
C GLY A 126 8.45 -12.19 -27.77
N ALA A 127 8.12 -11.70 -26.57
CA ALA A 127 8.95 -11.86 -25.38
C ALA A 127 9.15 -13.33 -25.01
N ALA A 128 8.09 -14.13 -25.03
CA ALA A 128 8.17 -15.56 -24.77
C ALA A 128 9.11 -16.29 -25.74
N ARG A 129 9.04 -15.99 -27.02
CA ARG A 129 9.91 -16.60 -28.04
C ARG A 129 11.38 -16.19 -27.94
N SER A 130 11.63 -14.90 -27.60
CA SER A 130 12.99 -14.37 -27.54
C SER A 130 13.78 -14.78 -26.30
N LEU A 131 13.08 -15.08 -25.21
CA LEU A 131 13.73 -15.32 -23.93
C LEU A 131 14.32 -16.73 -23.83
N LEU A 132 13.78 -17.73 -24.53
CA LEU A 132 14.20 -19.11 -24.26
C LEU A 132 13.86 -20.09 -25.41
N PRO A 133 14.85 -20.60 -26.15
CA PRO A 133 14.67 -21.76 -27.02
C PRO A 133 14.23 -23.02 -26.25
N HIS A 134 14.47 -23.09 -24.92
CA HIS A 134 14.27 -24.29 -24.07
C HIS A 134 13.25 -24.10 -22.95
N THR A 135 12.48 -22.99 -22.89
CA THR A 135 11.55 -22.71 -21.77
C THR A 135 10.14 -22.34 -22.21
N THR A 136 9.73 -22.72 -23.41
CA THR A 136 8.33 -22.58 -23.86
C THR A 136 7.32 -23.20 -22.89
N GLU A 137 7.72 -24.20 -22.14
CA GLU A 137 6.89 -24.83 -21.10
C GLU A 137 6.69 -23.96 -19.84
N ARG A 138 7.55 -22.96 -19.62
CA ARG A 138 7.49 -22.07 -18.44
C ARG A 138 6.63 -20.83 -18.65
N ILE A 139 6.17 -20.56 -19.87
CA ILE A 139 5.32 -19.41 -20.19
C ILE A 139 4.03 -19.88 -20.82
N ARG A 140 2.92 -19.41 -20.28
CA ARG A 140 1.59 -19.59 -20.87
C ARG A 140 0.92 -18.23 -21.04
N ILE A 141 0.40 -17.97 -22.24
CA ILE A 141 -0.24 -16.70 -22.60
C ILE A 141 -1.66 -16.99 -23.05
N PHE A 142 -2.61 -16.33 -22.40
CA PHE A 142 -4.03 -16.42 -22.70
C PHE A 142 -4.57 -15.04 -23.06
N SER A 143 -5.52 -14.99 -23.98
CA SER A 143 -6.27 -13.81 -24.28
C SER A 143 -7.75 -14.07 -24.09
N SER A 144 -8.40 -13.26 -23.29
CA SER A 144 -9.85 -13.30 -23.12
C SER A 144 -10.56 -12.83 -24.38
N PRO A 145 -11.61 -13.53 -24.85
CA PRO A 145 -12.35 -13.12 -26.04
C PRO A 145 -13.16 -11.85 -25.83
N ARG A 146 -13.43 -11.48 -24.59
CA ARG A 146 -14.11 -10.24 -24.18
C ARG A 146 -13.50 -9.70 -22.90
N ARG A 147 -13.63 -8.40 -22.69
CA ARG A 147 -13.20 -7.72 -21.47
C ARG A 147 -14.11 -8.13 -20.30
N ASN A 148 -13.52 -8.81 -19.30
CA ASN A 148 -14.22 -9.26 -18.09
C ASN A 148 -13.66 -8.63 -16.80
N GLY A 149 -12.63 -7.77 -16.91
CA GLY A 149 -11.98 -7.09 -15.81
C GLY A 149 -10.83 -7.88 -15.21
N LYS A 150 -9.94 -7.15 -14.52
CA LYS A 150 -8.68 -7.67 -13.95
C LYS A 150 -8.90 -8.90 -13.05
N ALA A 151 -9.91 -8.88 -12.17
CA ALA A 151 -10.20 -9.99 -11.27
C ALA A 151 -10.51 -11.29 -12.02
N SER A 152 -11.30 -11.20 -13.10
CA SER A 152 -11.60 -12.36 -13.96
C SER A 152 -10.34 -12.90 -14.63
N ALA A 153 -9.48 -12.03 -15.17
CA ALA A 153 -8.22 -12.42 -15.78
C ALA A 153 -7.29 -13.09 -14.76
N LEU A 154 -7.17 -12.54 -13.54
CA LEU A 154 -6.42 -13.16 -12.45
C LEU A 154 -6.95 -14.54 -12.09
N ASN A 155 -8.27 -14.71 -12.01
CA ASN A 155 -8.89 -16.00 -11.70
C ASN A 155 -8.64 -17.06 -12.79
N ILE A 156 -8.57 -16.67 -14.05
CA ILE A 156 -8.15 -17.57 -15.13
C ILE A 156 -6.70 -18.03 -14.86
N GLY A 157 -5.79 -17.11 -14.60
CA GLY A 157 -4.40 -17.43 -14.29
C GLY A 157 -4.24 -18.32 -13.05
N ILE A 158 -4.99 -18.05 -11.97
CA ILE A 158 -4.99 -18.84 -10.73
C ILE A 158 -5.45 -20.29 -10.98
N ARG A 159 -6.48 -20.50 -11.80
CA ARG A 159 -6.93 -21.86 -12.16
C ARG A 159 -5.90 -22.61 -12.98
N MET A 160 -5.13 -21.91 -13.78
CA MET A 160 -4.11 -22.51 -14.66
C MET A 160 -2.77 -22.71 -13.96
N ALA A 161 -2.54 -22.03 -12.85
CA ALA A 161 -1.31 -22.14 -12.06
C ALA A 161 -1.11 -23.58 -11.56
N ARG A 162 0.12 -24.11 -11.69
CA ARG A 162 0.52 -25.44 -11.24
C ARG A 162 1.32 -25.39 -9.94
N GLY A 163 1.83 -24.19 -9.60
CA GLY A 163 2.71 -23.98 -8.46
C GLY A 163 2.04 -24.23 -7.11
N GLU A 164 2.87 -24.56 -6.15
CA GLU A 164 2.51 -24.59 -4.73
C GLU A 164 2.22 -23.18 -4.20
N PHE A 165 2.91 -22.19 -4.78
CA PHE A 165 2.71 -20.78 -4.49
C PHE A 165 2.30 -20.03 -5.77
N ILE A 166 1.45 -19.03 -5.61
CA ILE A 166 1.01 -18.14 -6.70
C ILE A 166 1.40 -16.72 -6.36
N ALA A 167 2.29 -16.14 -7.19
CA ALA A 167 2.62 -14.72 -7.14
C ALA A 167 1.70 -13.95 -8.10
N ILE A 168 1.09 -12.88 -7.61
CA ILE A 168 0.26 -11.97 -8.42
C ILE A 168 1.05 -10.69 -8.62
N ILE A 169 1.25 -10.30 -9.87
CA ILE A 169 1.87 -9.03 -10.25
C ILE A 169 1.09 -8.33 -11.38
N ASP A 170 1.24 -7.03 -11.48
CA ASP A 170 0.63 -6.24 -12.56
C ASP A 170 1.48 -6.29 -13.83
N GLY A 171 0.86 -6.00 -14.98
CA GLY A 171 1.52 -5.98 -16.29
C GLY A 171 2.59 -4.89 -16.42
N ASP A 172 2.60 -3.91 -15.53
CA ASP A 172 3.60 -2.83 -15.41
C ASP A 172 4.65 -3.08 -14.32
N SER A 173 4.64 -4.26 -13.70
CA SER A 173 5.48 -4.57 -12.54
C SER A 173 6.60 -5.55 -12.89
N ALA A 174 7.73 -5.46 -12.17
CA ALA A 174 8.93 -6.27 -12.41
C ALA A 174 9.50 -6.80 -11.09
N ILE A 175 9.67 -8.12 -10.98
CA ILE A 175 10.29 -8.77 -9.82
C ILE A 175 11.79 -8.53 -9.87
N GLN A 176 12.38 -8.01 -8.78
CA GLN A 176 13.81 -7.83 -8.67
C GLN A 176 14.53 -9.18 -8.62
N TYR A 177 15.73 -9.24 -9.20
CA TYR A 177 16.59 -10.43 -9.10
C TYR A 177 16.85 -10.81 -7.65
N GLY A 178 16.66 -12.09 -7.31
CA GLY A 178 16.79 -12.62 -5.94
C GLY A 178 15.57 -12.42 -5.02
N ALA A 179 14.63 -11.55 -5.39
CA ALA A 179 13.48 -11.20 -4.55
C ALA A 179 12.57 -12.40 -4.22
N MET A 180 12.45 -13.37 -5.12
CA MET A 180 11.56 -14.52 -4.93
C MET A 180 11.96 -15.38 -3.71
N HIS A 181 13.24 -15.57 -3.46
CA HIS A 181 13.73 -16.32 -2.30
C HIS A 181 13.31 -15.64 -0.98
N HIS A 182 13.45 -14.31 -0.92
CA HIS A 182 13.02 -13.52 0.23
C HIS A 182 11.49 -13.50 0.40
N TRP A 183 10.76 -13.59 -0.71
CA TRP A 183 9.31 -13.59 -0.69
C TRP A 183 8.72 -14.90 -0.17
N LEU A 184 9.40 -16.02 -0.44
CA LEU A 184 9.04 -17.35 0.05
C LEU A 184 9.39 -17.57 1.53
N LEU A 185 10.40 -16.85 2.05
CA LEU A 185 10.94 -17.09 3.39
C LEU A 185 9.89 -17.05 4.52
N PRO A 186 8.92 -16.10 4.57
CA PRO A 186 7.90 -16.12 5.63
C PRO A 186 6.98 -17.35 5.63
N PHE A 187 6.89 -18.10 4.52
CA PHE A 187 6.08 -19.32 4.44
C PHE A 187 6.69 -20.54 5.16
N THR A 188 7.87 -20.38 5.75
CA THR A 188 8.41 -21.37 6.71
C THR A 188 7.52 -21.49 7.95
N ASP A 189 6.75 -20.44 8.31
CA ASP A 189 5.61 -20.57 9.24
C ASP A 189 4.38 -21.10 8.46
N PRO A 190 3.88 -22.31 8.77
CA PRO A 190 2.73 -22.90 8.07
C PRO A 190 1.45 -22.10 8.24
N ARG A 191 1.38 -21.22 9.26
CA ARG A 191 0.23 -20.35 9.50
C ARG A 191 0.18 -19.14 8.56
N VAL A 192 1.26 -18.85 7.82
CA VAL A 192 1.30 -17.76 6.84
C VAL A 192 0.59 -18.18 5.56
N GLY A 193 -0.51 -17.51 5.25
CA GLY A 193 -1.32 -17.76 4.05
C GLY A 193 -0.93 -16.91 2.85
N ALA A 194 -0.43 -15.69 3.09
CA ALA A 194 0.00 -14.76 2.05
C ALA A 194 1.10 -13.82 2.55
N VAL A 195 1.93 -13.35 1.62
CA VAL A 195 3.04 -12.42 1.88
C VAL A 195 3.00 -11.28 0.88
N ALA A 196 3.00 -10.05 1.38
CA ALA A 196 3.13 -8.85 0.56
C ALA A 196 4.61 -8.59 0.19
N ALA A 197 4.85 -8.24 -1.05
CA ALA A 197 6.14 -7.74 -1.52
C ALA A 197 6.35 -6.28 -1.12
N ASN A 198 7.60 -5.86 -1.13
CA ASN A 198 8.01 -4.48 -0.97
C ASN A 198 7.95 -3.78 -2.34
N LEU A 199 6.85 -3.07 -2.58
CA LEU A 199 6.68 -2.33 -3.82
C LEU A 199 7.59 -1.10 -3.86
N ARG A 200 8.30 -0.92 -4.98
CA ARG A 200 9.18 0.22 -5.25
C ARG A 200 8.78 0.91 -6.55
N VAL A 201 9.04 2.20 -6.61
CA VAL A 201 8.70 3.02 -7.78
C VAL A 201 9.80 2.89 -8.82
N ARG A 202 9.47 2.36 -10.02
CA ARG A 202 10.41 2.20 -11.13
C ARG A 202 10.66 3.51 -11.87
N ASN A 203 9.59 4.26 -12.15
CA ASN A 203 9.64 5.50 -12.90
C ASN A 203 9.83 6.75 -12.03
N SER A 204 10.59 6.66 -10.94
CA SER A 204 10.75 7.74 -9.94
C SER A 204 11.30 9.05 -10.53
N THR A 205 12.10 8.96 -11.58
CA THR A 205 12.72 10.13 -12.24
C THR A 205 11.82 10.84 -13.24
N ALA A 206 10.63 10.30 -13.56
CA ALA A 206 9.77 10.85 -14.61
C ALA A 206 9.14 12.21 -14.26
N SER A 207 8.92 12.51 -12.97
CA SER A 207 8.36 13.79 -12.52
C SER A 207 8.58 14.02 -11.02
N LEU A 208 8.30 15.24 -10.53
CA LEU A 208 8.25 15.53 -9.09
C LEU A 208 7.19 14.65 -8.39
N VAL A 209 6.05 14.42 -9.04
CA VAL A 209 4.96 13.59 -8.51
C VAL A 209 5.42 12.13 -8.30
N THR A 210 6.20 11.57 -9.22
CA THR A 210 6.75 10.20 -9.07
C THR A 210 7.81 10.12 -7.98
N ARG A 211 8.65 11.14 -7.82
CA ARG A 211 9.64 11.22 -6.72
C ARG A 211 8.96 11.29 -5.35
N LEU A 212 7.89 12.08 -5.22
CA LEU A 212 7.11 12.16 -3.98
C LEU A 212 6.42 10.83 -3.65
N GLN A 213 5.95 10.10 -4.66
CA GLN A 213 5.40 8.75 -4.48
C GLN A 213 6.48 7.75 -4.06
N GLU A 214 7.71 7.85 -4.58
CA GLU A 214 8.83 7.02 -4.13
C GLU A 214 9.13 7.24 -2.64
N CYS A 215 9.16 8.49 -2.16
CA CYS A 215 9.25 8.80 -0.73
C CYS A 215 8.07 8.19 0.04
N GLU A 216 6.84 8.28 -0.48
CA GLU A 216 5.66 7.69 0.14
C GLU A 216 5.79 6.17 0.27
N TYR A 217 6.25 5.48 -0.78
CA TYR A 217 6.42 4.03 -0.77
C TYR A 217 7.51 3.60 0.21
N ALA A 218 8.63 4.31 0.25
CA ALA A 218 9.71 4.01 1.18
C ALA A 218 9.29 4.25 2.64
N PHE A 219 8.79 5.44 2.97
CA PHE A 219 8.57 5.83 4.36
C PHE A 219 7.26 5.32 4.94
N GLN A 220 6.18 5.32 4.17
CA GLN A 220 4.86 4.97 4.70
C GLN A 220 4.46 3.54 4.34
N VAL A 221 4.66 3.14 3.08
CA VAL A 221 4.20 1.82 2.65
C VAL A 221 5.07 0.72 3.23
N THR A 222 6.39 0.85 3.13
CA THR A 222 7.33 -0.18 3.62
C THR A 222 7.30 -0.28 5.13
N MET A 223 7.51 0.84 5.85
CA MET A 223 7.57 0.84 7.31
C MET A 223 6.24 0.46 7.96
N ALA A 224 5.13 1.04 7.49
CA ALA A 224 3.82 0.71 8.03
C ALA A 224 3.40 -0.75 7.77
N ARG A 225 3.75 -1.32 6.59
CA ARG A 225 3.49 -2.74 6.32
C ARG A 225 4.33 -3.66 7.17
N LEU A 226 5.60 -3.32 7.39
CA LEU A 226 6.49 -4.07 8.26
C LEU A 226 5.93 -4.14 9.68
N ALA A 227 5.59 -2.99 10.27
CA ALA A 227 4.99 -2.91 11.58
C ALA A 227 3.66 -3.67 11.65
N ALA A 228 2.77 -3.45 10.69
CA ALA A 228 1.48 -4.10 10.64
C ALA A 228 1.58 -5.63 10.49
N ALA A 229 2.53 -6.13 9.69
CA ALA A 229 2.75 -7.56 9.53
C ALA A 229 3.24 -8.21 10.85
N ARG A 230 4.16 -7.53 11.56
CA ARG A 230 4.66 -8.01 12.87
C ARG A 230 3.60 -8.05 13.95
N LEU A 231 2.70 -7.07 13.94
CA LEU A 231 1.57 -6.99 14.88
C LEU A 231 0.36 -7.86 14.47
N GLY A 232 0.42 -8.57 13.32
CA GLY A 232 -0.72 -9.29 12.79
C GLY A 232 -1.86 -8.39 12.30
N LEU A 233 -1.56 -7.12 12.01
CA LEU A 233 -2.52 -6.08 11.62
C LEU A 233 -2.42 -5.70 10.13
N LEU A 234 -1.69 -6.47 9.31
CA LEU A 234 -1.55 -6.16 7.88
C LEU A 234 -2.92 -6.15 7.20
N THR A 235 -3.23 -5.02 6.54
CA THR A 235 -4.56 -4.74 6.03
C THR A 235 -4.75 -5.04 4.56
N ILE A 236 -3.63 -5.24 3.82
CA ILE A 236 -3.67 -5.44 2.37
C ILE A 236 -2.44 -6.21 1.88
N ILE A 237 -2.69 -7.25 1.10
CA ILE A 237 -1.72 -7.88 0.21
C ILE A 237 -1.93 -7.25 -1.17
N PRO A 238 -0.98 -6.47 -1.70
CA PRO A 238 -1.22 -5.68 -2.91
C PRO A 238 -1.34 -6.57 -4.14
N GLY A 239 -2.23 -6.18 -5.06
CA GLY A 239 -2.41 -6.88 -6.33
C GLY A 239 -1.20 -6.81 -7.26
N ALA A 240 -0.30 -5.82 -7.07
CA ALA A 240 0.96 -5.70 -7.81
C ALA A 240 2.13 -6.48 -7.17
N GLY A 241 1.90 -7.18 -6.08
CA GLY A 241 2.97 -7.86 -5.33
C GLY A 241 2.45 -8.69 -4.17
N GLY A 242 1.62 -9.68 -4.44
CA GLY A 242 1.10 -10.65 -3.48
C GLY A 242 1.58 -12.06 -3.80
N LEU A 243 2.13 -12.79 -2.83
CA LEU A 243 2.45 -14.21 -2.92
C LEU A 243 1.55 -14.98 -1.97
N PHE A 244 0.91 -16.04 -2.47
CA PHE A 244 -0.12 -16.79 -1.77
C PHE A 244 0.18 -18.30 -1.82
N ARG A 245 -0.22 -19.06 -0.78
CA ARG A 245 -0.34 -20.50 -0.93
C ARG A 245 -1.45 -20.80 -1.93
N ALA A 246 -1.14 -21.56 -2.99
CA ALA A 246 -2.06 -21.84 -4.08
C ALA A 246 -3.34 -22.53 -3.61
N GLU A 247 -3.22 -23.48 -2.68
CA GLU A 247 -4.35 -24.18 -2.10
C GLU A 247 -5.33 -23.23 -1.41
N ILE A 248 -4.81 -22.30 -0.60
CA ILE A 248 -5.64 -21.32 0.13
C ILE A 248 -6.34 -20.39 -0.86
N LEU A 249 -5.60 -19.86 -1.84
CA LEU A 249 -6.14 -18.94 -2.84
C LEU A 249 -7.26 -19.60 -3.66
N ARG A 250 -7.09 -20.87 -4.05
CA ARG A 250 -8.12 -21.65 -4.76
C ARG A 250 -9.33 -21.94 -3.88
N ARG A 251 -9.11 -22.32 -2.60
CA ARG A 251 -10.19 -22.58 -1.63
C ARG A 251 -11.04 -21.34 -1.37
N LEU A 252 -10.44 -20.16 -1.40
CA LEU A 252 -11.14 -18.89 -1.29
C LEU A 252 -11.93 -18.50 -2.54
N GLY A 253 -11.77 -19.21 -3.65
CA GLY A 253 -12.38 -18.91 -4.93
C GLY A 253 -11.66 -17.81 -5.74
N GLY A 254 -10.46 -17.39 -5.31
CA GLY A 254 -9.70 -16.31 -5.93
C GLY A 254 -10.29 -14.94 -5.63
N TYR A 255 -10.24 -14.06 -6.64
CA TYR A 255 -10.72 -12.68 -6.57
C TYR A 255 -12.20 -12.59 -6.93
N ASP A 256 -12.95 -11.76 -6.21
CA ASP A 256 -14.32 -11.45 -6.61
C ASP A 256 -14.31 -10.52 -7.84
N THR A 257 -15.21 -10.77 -8.78
CA THR A 257 -15.27 -10.05 -10.07
C THR A 257 -15.81 -8.63 -9.98
N GLY A 258 -15.97 -8.08 -8.79
CA GLY A 258 -16.45 -6.72 -8.56
C GLY A 258 -15.33 -5.74 -8.18
N LEU A 259 -15.62 -4.92 -7.17
CA LEU A 259 -14.70 -3.93 -6.61
C LEU A 259 -13.81 -4.53 -5.53
N GLY A 260 -12.58 -4.02 -5.42
CA GLY A 260 -11.74 -4.21 -4.24
C GLY A 260 -11.03 -5.55 -4.16
N ASP A 261 -10.60 -6.02 -5.28
CA ASP A 261 -9.91 -7.29 -5.49
C ASP A 261 -8.90 -7.67 -4.39
N ASP A 262 -7.89 -6.85 -4.17
CA ASP A 262 -6.82 -7.10 -3.19
C ASP A 262 -7.26 -6.91 -1.73
N THR A 263 -8.06 -5.88 -1.45
CA THR A 263 -8.62 -5.63 -0.11
C THR A 263 -9.58 -6.74 0.31
N ASP A 264 -10.47 -7.17 -0.59
CA ASP A 264 -11.45 -8.23 -0.35
C ASP A 264 -10.76 -9.56 -0.05
N LEU A 265 -9.82 -9.96 -0.90
CA LEU A 265 -9.07 -11.20 -0.73
C LEU A 265 -8.27 -11.20 0.58
N THR A 266 -7.66 -10.07 0.93
CA THR A 266 -6.93 -9.92 2.19
C THR A 266 -7.84 -10.12 3.39
N ILE A 267 -9.04 -9.55 3.38
CA ILE A 267 -10.01 -9.72 4.46
C ILE A 267 -10.51 -11.16 4.54
N LYS A 268 -10.76 -11.83 3.41
CA LYS A 268 -11.14 -13.26 3.39
C LYS A 268 -10.06 -14.13 4.06
N LEU A 269 -8.78 -13.88 3.78
CA LEU A 269 -7.66 -14.57 4.45
C LEU A 269 -7.68 -14.33 5.97
N ARG A 270 -7.85 -13.08 6.39
CA ARG A 270 -7.90 -12.72 7.82
C ARG A 270 -9.10 -13.36 8.54
N LYS A 271 -10.26 -13.43 7.90
CA LYS A 271 -11.46 -14.10 8.45
C LYS A 271 -11.23 -15.58 8.70
N GLN A 272 -10.38 -16.22 7.90
CA GLN A 272 -9.98 -17.63 8.09
C GLN A 272 -8.83 -17.80 9.10
N GLY A 273 -8.35 -16.73 9.73
CA GLY A 273 -7.28 -16.77 10.74
C GLY A 273 -5.87 -16.90 10.16
N TRP A 274 -5.67 -16.76 8.84
CA TRP A 274 -4.35 -16.83 8.24
C TRP A 274 -3.51 -15.63 8.65
N LYS A 275 -2.25 -15.88 8.97
CA LYS A 275 -1.24 -14.83 9.13
C LYS A 275 -0.87 -14.26 7.78
N LEU A 276 -0.68 -12.95 7.75
CA LEU A 276 -0.21 -12.22 6.57
C LEU A 276 1.19 -11.69 6.84
N GLY A 277 2.13 -12.02 5.95
CA GLY A 277 3.51 -11.61 6.03
C GLY A 277 3.82 -10.40 5.17
N PHE A 278 4.96 -9.78 5.44
CA PHE A 278 5.59 -8.77 4.58
C PHE A 278 7.08 -9.06 4.51
N SER A 279 7.65 -9.05 3.32
CA SER A 279 9.09 -9.23 3.12
C SER A 279 9.71 -7.94 2.60
N VAL A 280 10.66 -7.36 3.37
CA VAL A 280 11.35 -6.11 3.02
C VAL A 280 12.20 -6.27 1.76
N ASP A 281 12.85 -7.42 1.62
CA ASP A 281 13.79 -7.71 0.53
C ASP A 281 13.12 -8.39 -0.68
N ALA A 282 11.83 -8.72 -0.60
CA ALA A 282 11.03 -9.14 -1.75
C ALA A 282 10.61 -7.91 -2.56
N ILE A 283 11.53 -7.35 -3.31
CA ILE A 283 11.30 -6.09 -4.03
C ILE A 283 10.59 -6.37 -5.36
N VAL A 284 9.49 -5.63 -5.60
CA VAL A 284 8.79 -5.58 -6.87
C VAL A 284 8.70 -4.12 -7.31
N TRP A 285 9.24 -3.84 -8.48
CA TRP A 285 9.23 -2.52 -9.11
C TRP A 285 7.92 -2.32 -9.86
N THR A 286 7.28 -1.17 -9.71
CA THR A 286 6.02 -0.83 -10.38
C THR A 286 6.04 0.61 -10.86
N ASP A 287 5.31 0.92 -11.93
CA ASP A 287 5.15 2.28 -12.40
C ASP A 287 4.04 3.00 -11.62
N VAL A 288 4.26 4.27 -11.35
CA VAL A 288 3.29 5.11 -10.65
C VAL A 288 2.85 6.30 -11.52
N PRO A 289 1.67 6.88 -11.28
CA PRO A 289 1.19 8.02 -12.04
C PRO A 289 2.16 9.19 -12.04
N ALA A 290 2.56 9.63 -13.22
CA ALA A 290 3.50 10.74 -13.39
C ALA A 290 2.86 12.13 -13.25
N THR A 291 1.53 12.23 -13.23
CA THR A 291 0.80 13.49 -13.11
C THR A 291 -0.13 13.49 -11.90
N LEU A 292 -0.28 14.65 -11.23
CA LEU A 292 -1.16 14.80 -10.07
C LEU A 292 -2.61 14.39 -10.39
N ARG A 293 -3.11 14.73 -11.58
CA ARG A 293 -4.47 14.36 -12.00
C ARG A 293 -4.68 12.84 -12.05
N ARG A 294 -3.72 12.10 -12.62
CA ARG A 294 -3.78 10.63 -12.67
C ARG A 294 -3.64 10.03 -11.26
N LEU A 295 -2.75 10.58 -10.45
CA LEU A 295 -2.55 10.17 -9.07
C LEU A 295 -3.83 10.35 -8.24
N CYS A 296 -4.44 11.53 -8.25
CA CYS A 296 -5.70 11.78 -7.53
C CYS A 296 -6.82 10.83 -7.97
N ARG A 297 -6.92 10.56 -9.28
CA ARG A 297 -7.90 9.59 -9.82
C ARG A 297 -7.66 8.19 -9.27
N GLN A 298 -6.40 7.74 -9.25
CA GLN A 298 -6.02 6.43 -8.71
C GLN A 298 -6.33 6.33 -7.21
N ARG A 299 -5.97 7.36 -6.41
CA ARG A 299 -6.20 7.38 -4.95
C ARG A 299 -7.68 7.44 -4.59
N LYS A 300 -8.46 8.24 -5.31
CA LYS A 300 -9.93 8.28 -5.15
C LYS A 300 -10.56 6.90 -5.39
N ARG A 301 -10.12 6.20 -6.42
CA ARG A 301 -10.57 4.84 -6.72
C ARG A 301 -10.24 3.87 -5.58
N TRP A 302 -9.00 3.89 -5.11
CA TRP A 302 -8.57 3.01 -4.01
C TRP A 302 -9.34 3.28 -2.72
N GLU A 303 -9.57 4.54 -2.40
CA GLU A 303 -10.30 4.93 -1.20
C GLU A 303 -11.76 4.47 -1.26
N ARG A 304 -12.46 4.71 -2.37
CA ARG A 304 -13.84 4.26 -2.55
C ARG A 304 -13.96 2.74 -2.42
N ASN A 305 -13.07 2.00 -3.06
CA ASN A 305 -13.05 0.54 -2.94
C ASN A 305 -12.84 0.10 -1.49
N MET A 306 -11.88 0.72 -0.81
CA MET A 306 -11.57 0.38 0.57
C MET A 306 -12.75 0.66 1.51
N VAL A 307 -13.37 1.82 1.41
CA VAL A 307 -14.54 2.19 2.21
C VAL A 307 -15.69 1.21 1.95
N LYS A 308 -16.04 1.00 0.68
CA LYS A 308 -17.13 0.11 0.29
C LYS A 308 -16.91 -1.33 0.76
N ILE A 309 -15.75 -1.90 0.49
CA ILE A 309 -15.44 -3.28 0.86
C ILE A 309 -15.50 -3.48 2.39
N ARG A 310 -14.92 -2.56 3.16
CA ARG A 310 -14.83 -2.74 4.61
C ARG A 310 -16.11 -2.38 5.34
N LEU A 311 -16.77 -1.28 4.97
CA LEU A 311 -17.96 -0.81 5.68
C LEU A 311 -19.27 -1.46 5.19
N SER A 312 -19.27 -2.02 3.97
CA SER A 312 -20.48 -2.69 3.45
C SER A 312 -20.30 -4.21 3.45
N LYS A 313 -19.42 -4.74 2.60
CA LYS A 313 -19.26 -6.19 2.40
C LYS A 313 -18.73 -6.93 3.64
N HIS A 314 -17.79 -6.32 4.37
CA HIS A 314 -17.12 -6.93 5.52
C HIS A 314 -17.40 -6.20 6.84
N ARG A 315 -18.57 -5.57 6.98
CA ARG A 315 -19.00 -4.92 8.23
C ARG A 315 -18.99 -5.84 9.45
N ASP A 316 -19.17 -7.13 9.24
CA ASP A 316 -19.11 -8.16 10.27
C ASP A 316 -17.74 -8.27 10.97
N MET A 317 -16.68 -7.71 10.38
CA MET A 317 -15.34 -7.64 10.98
C MET A 317 -15.25 -6.70 12.20
N PHE A 318 -16.25 -5.84 12.41
CA PHE A 318 -16.35 -5.05 13.66
C PHE A 318 -16.74 -5.89 14.86
N ALA A 319 -17.27 -7.10 14.68
CA ALA A 319 -17.67 -7.99 15.77
C ALA A 319 -16.43 -8.58 16.46
N LEU A 320 -16.11 -8.07 17.65
CA LEU A 320 -14.92 -8.44 18.44
C LEU A 320 -14.80 -9.95 18.69
N GLY A 321 -15.91 -10.62 19.01
CA GLY A 321 -15.92 -12.05 19.33
C GLY A 321 -15.79 -12.98 18.13
N ARG A 322 -16.03 -12.53 16.89
CA ARG A 322 -16.13 -13.40 15.73
C ARG A 322 -14.80 -13.66 15.04
N TYR A 323 -13.98 -12.63 14.90
CA TYR A 323 -12.72 -12.70 14.11
C TYR A 323 -11.50 -12.25 14.92
N GLY A 324 -11.65 -12.03 16.22
CA GLY A 324 -10.60 -11.62 17.14
C GLY A 324 -10.33 -10.11 17.17
N VAL A 325 -9.68 -9.68 18.24
CA VAL A 325 -9.42 -8.26 18.56
C VAL A 325 -8.62 -7.55 17.46
N GLY A 326 -7.60 -8.20 16.88
CA GLY A 326 -6.77 -7.59 15.84
C GLY A 326 -7.56 -7.16 14.61
N ASN A 327 -8.61 -7.88 14.25
CA ASN A 327 -9.47 -7.51 13.11
C ASN A 327 -10.37 -6.32 13.44
N ALA A 328 -10.92 -6.28 14.66
CA ALA A 328 -11.70 -5.13 15.09
C ALA A 328 -10.83 -3.86 15.21
N VAL A 329 -9.60 -3.97 15.73
CA VAL A 329 -8.64 -2.85 15.77
C VAL A 329 -8.38 -2.29 14.36
N VAL A 330 -8.16 -3.15 13.37
CA VAL A 330 -7.98 -2.72 11.97
C VAL A 330 -9.20 -1.98 11.42
N MET A 331 -10.40 -2.43 11.76
CA MET A 331 -11.65 -1.79 11.31
C MET A 331 -11.90 -0.47 12.04
N LEU A 332 -11.61 -0.41 13.34
CA LEU A 332 -11.70 0.83 14.14
C LEU A 332 -10.66 1.86 13.70
N ASP A 333 -9.42 1.43 13.40
CA ASP A 333 -8.39 2.32 12.83
C ASP A 333 -8.86 2.96 11.51
N LEU A 334 -9.48 2.19 10.63
CA LEU A 334 -10.07 2.73 9.42
C LEU A 334 -11.13 3.78 9.72
N LEU A 335 -12.12 3.42 10.56
CA LEU A 335 -13.27 4.29 10.83
C LEU A 335 -12.83 5.57 11.55
N ILE A 336 -12.01 5.45 12.60
CA ILE A 336 -11.62 6.57 13.44
C ILE A 336 -10.52 7.40 12.75
N MET A 337 -9.38 6.77 12.42
CA MET A 337 -8.19 7.50 12.01
C MET A 337 -8.19 7.88 10.54
N ARG A 338 -8.79 7.06 9.69
CA ARG A 338 -8.75 7.31 8.25
C ARG A 338 -9.97 8.06 7.75
N ILE A 339 -11.17 7.77 8.27
CA ILE A 339 -12.41 8.42 7.84
C ILE A 339 -12.73 9.60 8.77
N THR A 340 -13.02 9.36 10.05
CA THR A 340 -13.57 10.36 10.97
C THR A 340 -12.57 11.47 11.30
N PHE A 341 -11.36 11.11 11.68
CA PHE A 341 -10.35 12.07 12.17
C PHE A 341 -10.06 13.23 11.18
N PRO A 342 -9.85 13.02 9.87
CA PRO A 342 -9.58 14.14 8.97
C PRO A 342 -10.75 15.10 8.82
N TRP A 343 -11.99 14.62 8.92
CA TRP A 343 -13.17 15.49 8.92
C TRP A 343 -13.27 16.30 10.19
N VAL A 344 -13.07 15.66 11.35
CA VAL A 344 -13.05 16.37 12.66
C VAL A 344 -11.93 17.39 12.69
N ALA A 345 -10.74 17.06 12.18
CA ALA A 345 -9.62 18.01 12.08
C ALA A 345 -9.93 19.19 11.16
N ALA A 346 -10.56 18.96 10.01
CA ALA A 346 -10.94 20.02 9.08
C ALA A 346 -12.01 20.94 9.69
N VAL A 347 -13.04 20.39 10.35
CA VAL A 347 -14.07 21.17 11.05
C VAL A 347 -13.47 21.92 12.24
N GLY A 348 -12.61 21.26 13.02
CA GLY A 348 -11.92 21.89 14.15
C GLY A 348 -11.03 23.07 13.73
N LEU A 349 -10.29 22.93 12.63
CA LEU A 349 -9.47 24.00 12.07
C LEU A 349 -10.33 25.20 11.62
N LEU A 350 -11.48 24.93 10.99
CA LEU A 350 -12.43 25.96 10.60
C LEU A 350 -13.02 26.67 11.83
N ALA A 351 -13.46 25.91 12.84
CA ALA A 351 -14.00 26.47 14.07
C ALA A 351 -12.95 27.35 14.78
N PHE A 352 -11.70 26.89 14.84
CA PHE A 352 -10.59 27.65 15.42
C PHE A 352 -10.37 28.98 14.68
N ALA A 353 -10.39 28.97 13.34
CA ALA A 353 -10.28 30.20 12.55
C ALA A 353 -11.44 31.17 12.77
N LEU A 354 -12.65 30.66 13.03
CA LEU A 354 -13.83 31.51 13.29
C LEU A 354 -13.84 32.10 14.71
N MET A 355 -13.29 31.37 15.70
CA MET A 355 -13.26 31.80 17.11
C MET A 355 -12.09 32.71 17.44
N ASP A 356 -10.90 32.39 16.97
CA ASP A 356 -9.64 33.08 17.31
C ASP A 356 -9.13 33.99 16.19
N GLY A 357 -9.91 34.14 15.13
CA GLY A 357 -9.62 35.00 13.99
C GLY A 357 -8.96 34.25 12.81
N PRO A 358 -8.99 34.87 11.62
CA PRO A 358 -8.63 34.21 10.36
C PRO A 358 -7.14 33.83 10.26
N LEU A 359 -6.26 34.40 11.06
CA LEU A 359 -4.83 34.09 11.07
C LEU A 359 -4.44 32.96 12.02
N SER A 360 -5.31 32.51 12.92
CA SER A 360 -5.03 31.46 13.90
C SER A 360 -4.86 30.09 13.23
N ALA A 361 -5.71 29.75 12.29
CA ALA A 361 -5.62 28.49 11.57
C ALA A 361 -4.34 28.35 10.71
N PRO A 362 -3.92 29.36 9.92
CA PRO A 362 -2.61 29.35 9.27
C PRO A 362 -1.44 29.21 10.23
N ALA A 363 -1.46 29.90 11.38
CA ALA A 363 -0.40 29.78 12.39
C ALA A 363 -0.31 28.33 12.91
N LEU A 364 -1.43 27.74 13.32
CA LEU A 364 -1.49 26.34 13.75
C LEU A 364 -1.00 25.36 12.67
N LEU A 365 -1.36 25.60 11.40
CA LEU A 365 -0.87 24.78 10.29
C LEU A 365 0.64 24.88 10.09
N ILE A 366 1.25 26.04 10.35
CA ILE A 366 2.70 26.21 10.31
C ILE A 366 3.37 25.40 11.42
N ASP A 367 2.83 25.42 12.64
CA ASP A 367 3.35 24.63 13.76
C ASP A 367 3.23 23.11 13.48
N ILE A 368 2.08 22.67 13.00
CA ILE A 368 1.86 21.27 12.58
C ILE A 368 2.82 20.89 11.45
N TYR A 369 3.07 21.78 10.50
CA TYR A 369 4.01 21.54 9.41
C TYR A 369 5.43 21.28 9.94
N TRP A 370 5.93 22.10 10.86
CA TRP A 370 7.27 21.95 11.43
C TRP A 370 7.41 20.66 12.25
N ILE A 371 6.42 20.36 13.10
CA ILE A 371 6.39 19.10 13.87
C ILE A 371 6.39 17.91 12.92
N TYR A 372 5.58 17.96 11.87
CA TYR A 372 5.50 16.90 10.88
C TYR A 372 6.80 16.77 10.06
N LEU A 373 7.46 17.89 9.75
CA LEU A 373 8.73 17.90 9.03
C LEU A 373 9.86 17.26 9.85
N VAL A 374 9.97 17.62 11.14
CA VAL A 374 10.92 16.97 12.06
C VAL A 374 10.65 15.47 12.11
N TRP A 375 9.39 15.09 12.23
CA TRP A 375 8.99 13.69 12.20
C TRP A 375 9.38 12.98 10.90
N LEU A 376 9.14 13.58 9.74
CA LEU A 376 9.54 13.02 8.44
C LEU A 376 11.04 12.85 8.35
N PHE A 377 11.81 13.79 8.86
CA PHE A 377 13.27 13.71 8.90
C PHE A 377 13.75 12.53 9.75
N VAL A 378 13.22 12.40 10.97
CA VAL A 378 13.49 11.23 11.84
C VAL A 378 13.10 9.94 11.14
N LYS A 379 11.93 9.90 10.52
CA LYS A 379 11.46 8.74 9.76
C LYS A 379 12.38 8.39 8.59
N ALA A 380 12.89 9.38 7.86
CA ALA A 380 13.85 9.20 6.78
C ALA A 380 15.17 8.58 7.29
N LEU A 381 15.66 9.04 8.44
CA LEU A 381 16.85 8.47 9.09
C LEU A 381 16.63 7.01 9.52
N ILE A 382 15.50 6.73 10.17
CA ILE A 382 15.15 5.37 10.61
C ILE A 382 14.98 4.42 9.42
N SER A 383 14.32 4.89 8.37
CA SER A 383 14.03 4.07 7.19
C SER A 383 15.24 3.85 6.28
N ARG A 384 16.31 4.63 6.46
CA ARG A 384 17.53 4.54 5.66
C ARG A 384 18.06 3.12 5.54
N ASP A 385 18.16 2.43 6.66
CA ASP A 385 18.78 1.11 6.73
C ASP A 385 17.77 -0.01 6.42
N ILE A 386 16.48 0.24 6.63
CA ILE A 386 15.42 -0.78 6.49
C ILE A 386 14.78 -0.73 5.11
N ALA A 387 14.37 0.45 4.68
CA ALA A 387 13.50 0.59 3.52
C ALA A 387 14.22 1.09 2.27
N PHE A 388 15.38 1.79 2.41
CA PHE A 388 15.82 2.65 1.33
C PHE A 388 17.23 3.19 1.53
N THR A 389 18.03 3.30 0.46
CA THR A 389 19.22 4.15 0.41
C THR A 389 18.80 5.55 -0.05
N PRO A 390 18.65 6.53 0.87
CA PRO A 390 18.20 7.85 0.49
C PRO A 390 19.23 8.52 -0.39
N GLN A 391 18.80 8.95 -1.57
CA GLN A 391 19.58 9.89 -2.38
C GLN A 391 19.54 11.26 -1.70
N PRO A 392 20.61 12.06 -1.68
CA PRO A 392 20.64 13.36 -0.98
C PRO A 392 19.49 14.30 -1.33
N HIS A 393 19.00 14.26 -2.58
CA HIS A 393 17.89 15.09 -3.02
C HIS A 393 16.53 14.75 -2.38
N TYR A 394 16.38 13.55 -1.74
CA TYR A 394 15.14 13.22 -1.03
C TYR A 394 14.91 14.11 0.19
N PHE A 395 15.97 14.56 0.87
CA PHE A 395 15.83 15.47 1.99
C PHE A 395 15.18 16.80 1.59
N LEU A 396 15.45 17.29 0.38
CA LEU A 396 14.77 18.48 -0.17
C LEU A 396 13.28 18.21 -0.48
N LEU A 397 12.95 16.99 -0.89
CA LEU A 397 11.56 16.61 -1.13
C LEU A 397 10.73 16.55 0.15
N LEU A 398 11.36 16.32 1.31
CA LEU A 398 10.65 16.35 2.60
C LEU A 398 9.99 17.69 2.87
N LEU A 399 10.56 18.80 2.40
CA LEU A 399 9.96 20.14 2.53
C LEU A 399 8.62 20.27 1.79
N VAL A 400 8.46 19.60 0.66
CA VAL A 400 7.24 19.66 -0.17
C VAL A 400 6.27 18.53 0.20
N TYR A 401 6.75 17.47 0.83
CA TYR A 401 5.99 16.26 1.10
C TYR A 401 4.72 16.49 1.96
N PRO A 402 4.70 17.36 3.02
CA PRO A 402 3.49 17.64 3.78
C PRO A 402 2.37 18.23 2.91
N PHE A 403 2.71 19.17 2.01
CA PHE A 403 1.73 19.75 1.07
C PHE A 403 1.19 18.72 0.08
N TYR A 404 2.06 17.86 -0.43
CA TYR A 404 1.66 16.72 -1.26
C TYR A 404 0.65 15.82 -0.52
N LYS A 405 0.92 15.45 0.73
CA LYS A 405 0.03 14.61 1.54
C LYS A 405 -1.29 15.30 1.86
N LEU A 406 -1.26 16.58 2.20
CA LEU A 406 -2.46 17.37 2.47
C LEU A 406 -3.35 17.47 1.22
N GLY A 407 -2.76 17.78 0.06
CA GLY A 407 -3.50 17.86 -1.20
C GLY A 407 -4.12 16.51 -1.61
N LEU A 408 -3.38 15.41 -1.45
CA LEU A 408 -3.93 14.07 -1.68
C LEU A 408 -5.05 13.75 -0.68
N ARG A 409 -4.90 14.12 0.59
CA ARG A 409 -5.93 13.87 1.60
C ARG A 409 -7.22 14.60 1.27
N ALA A 410 -7.14 15.89 0.92
CA ALA A 410 -8.30 16.67 0.49
C ALA A 410 -8.99 16.04 -0.74
N ALA A 411 -8.22 15.58 -1.73
CA ALA A 411 -8.77 14.90 -2.89
C ALA A 411 -9.48 13.59 -2.52
N VAL A 412 -8.96 12.83 -1.57
CA VAL A 412 -9.50 11.53 -1.14
C VAL A 412 -10.76 11.70 -0.29
N MET A 413 -10.80 12.70 0.60
CA MET A 413 -11.99 13.01 1.42
C MET A 413 -13.25 13.18 0.57
N SER A 414 -13.13 13.83 -0.60
CA SER A 414 -14.28 13.95 -1.51
C SER A 414 -14.79 12.61 -2.03
N ALA A 415 -13.92 11.62 -2.20
CA ALA A 415 -14.31 10.28 -2.63
C ALA A 415 -14.94 9.46 -1.50
N GLU A 416 -14.46 9.64 -0.26
CA GLU A 416 -15.06 9.03 0.94
C GLU A 416 -16.48 9.54 1.13
N LEU A 417 -16.69 10.85 1.06
CA LEU A 417 -18.02 11.45 1.19
C LEU A 417 -18.97 10.94 0.11
N ALA A 418 -18.52 10.89 -1.15
CA ALA A 418 -19.33 10.37 -2.24
C ALA A 418 -19.74 8.92 -2.00
N GLU A 419 -18.86 8.07 -1.45
CA GLU A 419 -19.19 6.67 -1.16
C GLU A 419 -20.12 6.53 0.05
N LEU A 420 -19.89 7.31 1.12
CA LEU A 420 -20.77 7.32 2.29
C LEU A 420 -22.19 7.78 1.97
N LEU A 421 -22.34 8.78 1.08
CA LEU A 421 -23.63 9.27 0.59
C LEU A 421 -24.24 8.38 -0.49
N ARG A 422 -23.59 7.27 -0.86
CA ARG A 422 -23.99 6.36 -1.93
C ARG A 422 -24.23 7.05 -3.28
N ILE A 423 -23.49 8.13 -3.54
CA ILE A 423 -23.49 8.81 -4.83
C ILE A 423 -22.71 7.91 -5.81
N GLY A 424 -23.48 7.00 -6.46
CA GLY A 424 -22.94 5.93 -7.29
C GLY A 424 -22.26 6.48 -8.54
N VAL A 425 -20.97 6.31 -8.65
CA VAL A 425 -20.24 6.43 -9.92
C VAL A 425 -19.84 5.03 -10.34
N LYS A 426 -20.22 4.62 -11.56
CA LYS A 426 -19.76 3.37 -12.18
C LYS A 426 -18.23 3.29 -12.09
N HIS A 427 -17.71 2.12 -11.81
CA HIS A 427 -16.28 1.91 -11.73
C HIS A 427 -15.69 1.76 -13.14
N PRO A 428 -14.77 2.65 -13.58
CA PRO A 428 -14.34 2.70 -14.99
C PRO A 428 -13.56 1.45 -15.45
N TYR A 429 -13.08 0.63 -14.50
CA TYR A 429 -12.31 -0.58 -14.80
C TYR A 429 -13.14 -1.87 -14.72
N VAL A 430 -14.40 -1.77 -14.31
CA VAL A 430 -15.34 -2.90 -14.29
C VAL A 430 -16.25 -2.74 -15.50
N PRO A 431 -16.28 -3.70 -16.43
CA PRO A 431 -17.17 -3.68 -17.58
C PRO A 431 -18.66 -3.61 -17.16
N ASP A 432 -19.51 -2.97 -17.97
CA ASP A 432 -20.92 -2.75 -17.64
C ASP A 432 -21.67 -4.06 -17.36
N HIS A 433 -21.44 -5.12 -18.12
CA HIS A 433 -22.06 -6.41 -17.89
C HIS A 433 -21.61 -7.06 -16.56
N VAL A 434 -20.32 -6.94 -16.20
CA VAL A 434 -19.82 -7.41 -14.90
C VAL A 434 -20.40 -6.57 -13.78
N TRP A 435 -20.56 -5.25 -14.01
CA TRP A 435 -21.17 -4.35 -13.05
C TRP A 435 -22.64 -4.73 -12.77
N GLN A 436 -23.39 -5.11 -13.79
CA GLN A 436 -24.79 -5.50 -13.66
C GLN A 436 -24.97 -6.86 -12.95
N GLU A 437 -24.06 -7.80 -13.18
CA GLU A 437 -24.09 -9.14 -12.60
C GLU A 437 -23.53 -9.23 -11.17
N THR A 438 -22.82 -8.19 -10.72
CA THR A 438 -22.17 -8.22 -9.40
C THR A 438 -23.14 -7.73 -8.33
N PRO A 439 -23.35 -8.48 -7.24
CA PRO A 439 -24.13 -7.99 -6.10
C PRO A 439 -23.43 -6.79 -5.47
N TRP A 440 -24.11 -5.66 -5.44
CA TRP A 440 -23.61 -4.42 -4.84
C TRP A 440 -24.12 -4.29 -3.40
N TRP A 441 -23.20 -4.33 -2.50
CA TRP A 441 -23.41 -4.30 -1.05
C TRP A 441 -23.81 -2.92 -0.53
#